data_752f8e8542326b47da80cc3d8c05e883
#
_entry.id   752f8e8542326b47da80cc3d8c05e883
#
_cell.length_a   1.000
_cell.length_b   1.000
_cell.length_c   1.000
_cell.angle_alpha   90.00
_cell.angle_beta   90.00
_cell.angle_gamma   90.00
#
_symmetry.space_group_name_H-M   'P 1'
#
loop_
_entity.id
_entity.type
_entity.pdbx_description
1 polymer ?
#
loop_
_entity_poly.entity_id
_entity_poly.type
_entity_poly.pdbx_seq_one_letter_code
_entity_poly.pdbx_strand_id
1 'polypeptide(L)'
;PDLALLASDPDAIAADRTREIYAHLARCADCTDSYDTFVATFDGDDDDAFLASEGSAAAMEYGARVARENADADELLKDYFDKPEKAAFRNLASQRKFVHGGVVRRLAKRASELYANEPLHALTFADAPIAVAEALPEDNNPPNTLHDLRGRAWKERAHALNRLGEPGAALDAL
;
A
#
# COMPACT_ATOMS: atom_id res chain seq x y z
N PRO A 1 -8.95 2.46 22.98
CA PRO A 1 -7.60 2.82 22.55
C PRO A 1 -6.80 1.57 22.10
N ASP A 2 -6.84 0.47 22.90
CA ASP A 2 -6.03 -0.71 22.67
C ASP A 2 -6.41 -1.46 21.36
N LEU A 3 -7.67 -1.46 20.93
CA LEU A 3 -8.12 -2.15 19.71
C LEU A 3 -7.60 -1.46 18.45
N ALA A 4 -7.61 -0.14 18.44
CA ALA A 4 -7.08 0.63 17.32
C ALA A 4 -5.55 0.44 17.19
N LEU A 5 -4.83 0.43 18.34
CA LEU A 5 -3.40 0.18 18.38
C LEU A 5 -3.07 -1.25 17.94
N LEU A 6 -3.87 -2.25 18.37
CA LEU A 6 -3.71 -3.64 17.95
C LEU A 6 -3.88 -3.81 16.43
N ALA A 7 -4.78 -3.04 15.82
CA ALA A 7 -5.02 -3.09 14.38
C ALA A 7 -3.91 -2.37 13.57
N SER A 8 -3.34 -1.28 14.10
CA SER A 8 -2.35 -0.46 13.38
C SER A 8 -0.90 -0.85 13.64
N ASP A 9 -0.57 -1.20 14.87
CA ASP A 9 0.79 -1.56 15.32
C ASP A 9 0.72 -2.57 16.50
N PRO A 10 0.52 -3.86 16.19
CA PRO A 10 0.40 -4.91 17.23
C PRO A 10 1.68 -5.07 18.05
N ASP A 11 2.84 -4.70 17.52
CA ASP A 11 4.14 -4.81 18.20
C ASP A 11 4.34 -3.71 19.25
N ALA A 12 3.57 -2.63 19.18
CA ALA A 12 3.56 -1.58 20.20
C ALA A 12 2.86 -2.00 21.50
N ILE A 13 2.18 -3.15 21.51
CA ILE A 13 1.46 -3.68 22.67
C ILE A 13 2.26 -4.83 23.30
N ALA A 14 2.42 -4.82 24.62
CA ALA A 14 3.07 -5.91 25.33
C ALA A 14 2.39 -7.26 25.05
N ALA A 15 3.15 -8.32 24.82
CA ALA A 15 2.65 -9.63 24.40
C ALA A 15 1.56 -10.23 25.30
N ASP A 16 1.66 -10.01 26.62
CA ASP A 16 0.63 -10.46 27.57
C ASP A 16 -0.68 -9.69 27.36
N ARG A 17 -0.60 -8.38 27.11
CA ARG A 17 -1.76 -7.54 26.86
C ARG A 17 -2.42 -7.88 25.52
N THR A 18 -1.64 -8.14 24.48
CA THR A 18 -2.13 -8.62 23.18
C THR A 18 -2.93 -9.91 23.35
N ARG A 19 -2.43 -10.85 24.14
CA ARG A 19 -3.12 -12.12 24.42
C ARG A 19 -4.45 -11.92 25.16
N GLU A 20 -4.50 -11.02 26.13
CA GLU A 20 -5.74 -10.64 26.82
C GLU A 20 -6.77 -10.05 25.88
N ILE A 21 -6.35 -9.15 24.98
CA ILE A 21 -7.24 -8.51 24.00
C ILE A 21 -7.84 -9.57 23.08
N TYR A 22 -7.05 -10.46 22.48
CA TYR A 22 -7.56 -11.55 21.64
C TYR A 22 -8.49 -12.50 22.39
N ALA A 23 -8.18 -12.81 23.65
CA ALA A 23 -9.07 -13.62 24.48
C ALA A 23 -10.40 -12.92 24.80
N HIS A 24 -10.42 -11.59 24.85
CA HIS A 24 -11.64 -10.79 24.97
C HIS A 24 -12.43 -10.77 23.66
N LEU A 25 -11.77 -10.50 22.52
CA LEU A 25 -12.38 -10.50 21.20
C LEU A 25 -13.10 -11.83 20.90
N ALA A 26 -12.49 -12.96 21.25
CA ALA A 26 -13.10 -14.29 21.07
C ALA A 26 -14.44 -14.49 21.83
N ARG A 27 -14.84 -13.56 22.71
CA ARG A 27 -16.04 -13.68 23.58
C ARG A 27 -16.97 -12.47 23.53
N CYS A 28 -16.58 -11.39 22.86
CA CYS A 28 -17.34 -10.15 22.80
C CYS A 28 -17.55 -9.72 21.34
N ALA A 29 -18.77 -9.96 20.84
CA ALA A 29 -19.11 -9.62 19.44
C ALA A 29 -18.94 -8.12 19.14
N ASP A 30 -19.39 -7.22 20.03
CA ASP A 30 -19.27 -5.77 19.84
C ASP A 30 -17.82 -5.30 19.70
N CYS A 31 -16.89 -5.93 20.48
CA CYS A 31 -15.48 -5.61 20.38
C CYS A 31 -14.85 -6.23 19.13
N THR A 32 -15.31 -7.41 18.69
CA THR A 32 -14.87 -8.03 17.44
C THR A 32 -15.30 -7.18 16.27
N ASP A 33 -16.56 -6.75 16.18
CA ASP A 33 -17.06 -5.87 15.13
C ASP A 33 -16.30 -4.54 15.09
N SER A 34 -15.96 -3.99 16.28
CA SER A 34 -15.15 -2.77 16.37
C SER A 34 -13.72 -3.02 15.87
N TYR A 35 -13.10 -4.13 16.24
CA TYR A 35 -11.77 -4.51 15.79
C TYR A 35 -11.74 -4.75 14.27
N ASP A 36 -12.71 -5.48 13.73
CA ASP A 36 -12.84 -5.74 12.30
C ASP A 36 -13.03 -4.42 11.52
N THR A 37 -13.76 -3.46 12.10
CA THR A 37 -13.88 -2.10 11.53
C THR A 37 -12.53 -1.39 11.50
N PHE A 38 -11.74 -1.47 12.58
CA PHE A 38 -10.39 -0.89 12.59
C PHE A 38 -9.48 -1.58 11.56
N VAL A 39 -9.45 -2.92 11.55
CA VAL A 39 -8.64 -3.68 10.56
C VAL A 39 -9.06 -3.30 9.14
N ALA A 40 -10.36 -3.26 8.83
CA ALA A 40 -10.84 -2.85 7.51
C ALA A 40 -10.42 -1.42 7.14
N THR A 41 -10.27 -0.54 8.13
CA THR A 41 -9.79 0.83 7.92
C THR A 41 -8.31 0.86 7.57
N PHE A 42 -7.51 -0.06 8.14
CA PHE A 42 -6.07 -0.16 7.88
C PHE A 42 -5.73 -1.09 6.71
N ASP A 43 -6.54 -2.14 6.48
CA ASP A 43 -6.39 -3.06 5.33
C ASP A 43 -7.09 -2.56 4.06
N GLY A 44 -7.99 -1.59 4.20
CA GLY A 44 -8.66 -0.96 3.06
C GLY A 44 -7.65 -0.23 2.19
N ASP A 45 -7.68 -0.51 0.89
CA ASP A 45 -6.96 0.27 -0.14
C ASP A 45 -7.39 1.76 -0.20
N ASP A 46 -8.30 2.17 0.69
CA ASP A 46 -8.82 3.52 0.84
C ASP A 46 -8.03 4.32 1.90
N ASP A 47 -6.71 4.49 1.71
CA ASP A 47 -5.93 5.52 2.41
C ASP A 47 -6.59 6.91 2.27
N ASP A 48 -7.42 7.10 1.25
CA ASP A 48 -8.15 8.34 0.98
C ASP A 48 -9.29 8.61 2.00
N ALA A 49 -9.94 7.56 2.56
CA ALA A 49 -11.08 7.72 3.47
C ALA A 49 -10.66 8.05 4.91
N PHE A 50 -9.53 7.50 5.37
CA PHE A 50 -9.02 7.77 6.73
C PHE A 50 -8.59 9.22 6.91
N LEU A 51 -7.98 9.82 5.89
CA LEU A 51 -7.52 11.21 5.91
C LEU A 51 -8.67 12.23 5.84
N ALA A 52 -9.86 11.81 5.41
CA ALA A 52 -11.03 12.68 5.28
C ALA A 52 -11.83 12.85 6.58
N SER A 53 -11.67 11.96 7.58
CA SER A 53 -12.66 11.88 8.67
C SER A 53 -12.42 12.79 9.87
N GLU A 54 -11.19 13.19 10.23
CA GLU A 54 -10.94 14.09 11.39
C GLU A 54 -9.63 14.88 11.28
N GLY A 55 -9.42 15.58 10.20
CA GLY A 55 -8.12 16.14 9.96
C GLY A 55 -7.95 17.61 10.27
N SER A 56 -6.82 17.94 10.82
CA SER A 56 -6.27 19.26 10.76
C SER A 56 -6.20 19.76 9.30
N ALA A 57 -6.16 21.07 9.06
CA ALA A 57 -5.99 21.62 7.71
C ALA A 57 -4.83 20.97 6.92
N ALA A 58 -3.76 20.58 7.61
CA ALA A 58 -2.63 19.87 7.02
C ALA A 58 -2.99 18.47 6.49
N ALA A 59 -3.83 17.70 7.20
CA ALA A 59 -4.29 16.39 6.75
C ALA A 59 -5.22 16.51 5.53
N MET A 60 -6.10 17.52 5.52
CA MET A 60 -6.96 17.81 4.36
C MET A 60 -6.13 18.21 3.13
N GLU A 61 -5.09 19.04 3.31
CA GLU A 61 -4.18 19.44 2.24
C GLU A 61 -3.40 18.25 1.71
N TYR A 62 -2.92 17.37 2.59
CA TYR A 62 -2.26 16.12 2.21
C TYR A 62 -3.21 15.20 1.43
N GLY A 63 -4.43 14.98 1.91
CA GLY A 63 -5.46 14.18 1.22
C GLY A 63 -5.78 14.74 -0.18
N ALA A 64 -5.95 16.05 -0.30
CA ALA A 64 -6.20 16.71 -1.58
C ALA A 64 -4.99 16.57 -2.54
N ARG A 65 -3.76 16.56 -2.02
CA ARG A 65 -2.55 16.29 -2.81
C ARG A 65 -2.52 14.85 -3.31
N VAL A 66 -2.77 13.88 -2.40
CA VAL A 66 -2.83 12.45 -2.75
C VAL A 66 -3.88 12.19 -3.82
N ALA A 67 -5.08 12.77 -3.68
CA ALA A 67 -6.16 12.61 -4.66
C ALA A 67 -5.75 13.17 -6.05
N ARG A 68 -5.10 14.32 -6.11
CA ARG A 68 -4.57 14.88 -7.37
C ARG A 68 -3.50 13.99 -7.99
N GLU A 69 -2.51 13.56 -7.19
CA GLU A 69 -1.45 12.66 -7.67
C GLU A 69 -2.03 11.34 -8.22
N ASN A 70 -3.06 10.81 -7.58
CA ASN A 70 -3.73 9.58 -8.02
C ASN A 70 -4.48 9.81 -9.35
N ALA A 71 -5.19 10.93 -9.50
CA ALA A 71 -5.87 11.27 -10.75
C ALA A 71 -4.87 11.48 -11.91
N ASP A 72 -3.77 12.18 -11.66
CA ASP A 72 -2.69 12.36 -12.64
C ASP A 72 -2.08 11.00 -13.05
N ALA A 73 -1.88 10.10 -12.07
CA ALA A 73 -1.37 8.75 -12.33
C ALA A 73 -2.35 7.91 -13.17
N ASP A 74 -3.65 7.99 -12.93
CA ASP A 74 -4.67 7.28 -13.72
C ASP A 74 -4.60 7.68 -15.19
N GLU A 75 -4.46 8.96 -15.49
CA GLU A 75 -4.33 9.44 -16.86
C GLU A 75 -3.01 9.00 -17.51
N LEU A 76 -1.88 9.14 -16.77
CA LEU A 76 -0.56 8.77 -17.26
C LEU A 76 -0.39 7.27 -17.52
N LEU A 77 -1.05 6.43 -16.70
CA LEU A 77 -0.90 4.97 -16.76
C LEU A 77 -1.96 4.26 -17.61
N LYS A 78 -2.97 4.98 -18.10
CA LYS A 78 -4.08 4.41 -18.88
C LYS A 78 -3.60 3.49 -20.01
N ASP A 79 -2.72 3.99 -20.86
CA ASP A 79 -2.21 3.21 -22.00
C ASP A 79 -1.34 2.03 -21.57
N TYR A 80 -0.69 2.12 -20.38
CA TYR A 80 0.14 1.05 -19.82
C TYR A 80 -0.70 -0.08 -19.25
N PHE A 81 -1.87 0.22 -18.69
CA PHE A 81 -2.80 -0.79 -18.16
C PHE A 81 -3.49 -1.57 -19.27
N ASP A 82 -3.77 -0.90 -20.40
CA ASP A 82 -4.39 -1.53 -21.56
C ASP A 82 -3.41 -2.44 -22.34
N LYS A 83 -2.10 -2.17 -22.25
CA LYS A 83 -1.05 -2.92 -22.95
C LYS A 83 0.14 -3.20 -22.04
N PRO A 84 0.01 -4.17 -21.10
CA PRO A 84 1.00 -4.42 -20.07
C PRO A 84 2.25 -5.14 -20.63
N GLU A 85 2.97 -4.54 -21.55
CA GLU A 85 4.25 -5.05 -22.00
C GLU A 85 5.34 -4.74 -20.96
N LYS A 86 6.02 -5.77 -20.46
CA LYS A 86 7.10 -5.64 -19.46
C LYS A 86 8.15 -4.60 -19.84
N ALA A 87 8.41 -4.43 -21.14
CA ALA A 87 9.36 -3.44 -21.65
C ALA A 87 8.92 -1.99 -21.41
N ALA A 88 7.60 -1.72 -21.40
CA ALA A 88 7.05 -0.39 -21.20
C ALA A 88 7.31 0.15 -19.78
N PHE A 89 7.35 -0.74 -18.77
CA PHE A 89 7.53 -0.36 -17.37
C PHE A 89 8.99 -0.12 -16.96
N ARG A 90 9.97 -0.62 -17.72
CA ARG A 90 11.40 -0.52 -17.35
C ARG A 90 11.93 0.91 -17.25
N ASN A 91 11.33 1.84 -17.94
CA ASN A 91 11.81 3.23 -18.06
C ASN A 91 10.91 4.24 -17.33
N LEU A 92 9.92 3.82 -16.54
CA LEU A 92 9.04 4.76 -15.85
C LEU A 92 9.82 5.67 -14.88
N ALA A 93 10.70 5.10 -14.07
CA ALA A 93 11.49 5.84 -13.10
C ALA A 93 12.47 6.87 -13.74
N SER A 94 12.84 6.70 -15.01
CA SER A 94 13.71 7.64 -15.72
C SER A 94 12.95 8.86 -16.31
N GLN A 95 11.62 8.81 -16.34
CA GLN A 95 10.77 9.86 -16.88
C GLN A 95 10.13 10.66 -15.75
N ARG A 96 10.54 11.92 -15.58
CA ARG A 96 10.11 12.79 -14.48
C ARG A 96 8.60 12.82 -14.24
N LYS A 97 7.79 12.72 -15.32
CA LYS A 97 6.32 12.75 -15.22
C LYS A 97 5.72 11.54 -14.45
N PHE A 98 6.46 10.42 -14.35
CA PHE A 98 6.02 9.24 -13.60
C PHE A 98 6.60 9.18 -12.18
N VAL A 99 7.52 10.08 -11.82
CA VAL A 99 8.19 10.05 -10.50
C VAL A 99 7.37 10.84 -9.49
N HIS A 100 6.25 10.27 -9.05
CA HIS A 100 5.42 10.79 -7.96
C HIS A 100 4.62 9.68 -7.27
N GLY A 101 4.16 9.94 -6.04
CA GLY A 101 3.53 8.94 -5.17
C GLY A 101 2.28 8.28 -5.77
N GLY A 102 1.49 9.01 -6.54
CA GLY A 102 0.30 8.48 -7.21
C GLY A 102 0.62 7.33 -8.18
N VAL A 103 1.73 7.42 -8.92
CA VAL A 103 2.16 6.34 -9.82
C VAL A 103 2.52 5.08 -9.02
N VAL A 104 3.22 5.21 -7.90
CA VAL A 104 3.55 4.08 -7.02
C VAL A 104 2.27 3.41 -6.53
N ARG A 105 1.31 4.20 -5.99
CA ARG A 105 0.04 3.68 -5.48
C ARG A 105 -0.79 2.97 -6.55
N ARG A 106 -0.91 3.55 -7.75
CA ARG A 106 -1.72 2.97 -8.84
C ARG A 106 -1.11 1.69 -9.41
N LEU A 107 0.21 1.63 -9.57
CA LEU A 107 0.91 0.41 -10.01
C LEU A 107 0.82 -0.70 -8.94
N ALA A 108 1.02 -0.36 -7.66
CA ALA A 108 0.86 -1.31 -6.56
C ALA A 108 -0.57 -1.85 -6.48
N LYS A 109 -1.59 -0.97 -6.59
CA LYS A 109 -2.99 -1.38 -6.65
C LYS A 109 -3.25 -2.34 -7.82
N ARG A 110 -2.73 -2.03 -9.01
CA ARG A 110 -2.89 -2.91 -10.17
C ARG A 110 -2.23 -4.28 -9.96
N ALA A 111 -1.07 -4.33 -9.32
CA ALA A 111 -0.43 -5.59 -8.93
C ALA A 111 -1.33 -6.40 -7.98
N SER A 112 -1.91 -5.76 -6.96
CA SER A 112 -2.79 -6.43 -5.99
C SER A 112 -4.05 -7.02 -6.64
N GLU A 113 -4.64 -6.35 -7.63
CA GLU A 113 -5.79 -6.84 -8.38
C GLU A 113 -5.48 -8.10 -9.22
N LEU A 114 -4.23 -8.26 -9.64
CA LEU A 114 -3.81 -9.31 -10.57
C LEU A 114 -3.23 -10.56 -9.91
N TYR A 115 -2.64 -10.47 -8.70
CA TYR A 115 -1.87 -11.59 -8.15
C TYR A 115 -2.68 -12.87 -7.92
N ALA A 116 -4.00 -12.78 -7.75
CA ALA A 116 -4.85 -13.95 -7.55
C ALA A 116 -5.06 -14.76 -8.84
N ASN A 117 -5.16 -14.09 -9.99
CA ASN A 117 -5.53 -14.70 -11.26
C ASN A 117 -4.38 -14.71 -12.28
N GLU A 118 -3.52 -13.69 -12.23
CA GLU A 118 -2.45 -13.45 -13.21
C GLU A 118 -1.13 -13.08 -12.52
N PRO A 119 -0.56 -13.98 -11.68
CA PRO A 119 0.58 -13.65 -10.82
C PRO A 119 1.84 -13.22 -11.58
N LEU A 120 2.07 -13.70 -12.82
CA LEU A 120 3.17 -13.24 -13.66
C LEU A 120 2.99 -11.78 -14.12
N HIS A 121 1.76 -11.39 -14.44
CA HIS A 121 1.45 -10.00 -14.77
C HIS A 121 1.51 -9.13 -13.50
N ALA A 122 1.00 -9.64 -12.37
CA ALA A 122 1.13 -8.96 -11.08
C ALA A 122 2.59 -8.63 -10.75
N LEU A 123 3.52 -9.57 -10.95
CA LEU A 123 4.95 -9.34 -10.72
C LEU A 123 5.50 -8.22 -11.63
N THR A 124 5.06 -8.15 -12.87
CA THR A 124 5.45 -7.07 -13.79
C THR A 124 5.01 -5.69 -13.26
N PHE A 125 3.76 -5.61 -12.75
CA PHE A 125 3.24 -4.39 -12.14
C PHE A 125 3.83 -4.09 -10.76
N ALA A 126 4.33 -5.09 -10.04
CA ALA A 126 4.96 -4.93 -8.74
C ALA A 126 6.44 -4.49 -8.82
N ASP A 127 7.16 -4.88 -9.86
CA ASP A 127 8.55 -4.44 -10.08
C ASP A 127 8.63 -2.93 -10.43
N ALA A 128 7.65 -2.40 -11.16
CA ALA A 128 7.66 -1.02 -11.63
C ALA A 128 7.53 0.03 -10.51
N PRO A 129 6.61 -0.11 -9.54
CA PRO A 129 6.47 0.87 -8.47
C PRO A 129 7.70 0.93 -7.54
N ILE A 130 8.47 -0.17 -7.40
CA ILE A 130 9.72 -0.16 -6.64
C ILE A 130 10.70 0.83 -7.25
N ALA A 131 10.96 0.72 -8.57
CA ALA A 131 11.87 1.64 -9.24
C ALA A 131 11.41 3.10 -9.16
N VAL A 132 10.10 3.36 -9.25
CA VAL A 132 9.55 4.71 -9.10
C VAL A 132 9.67 5.21 -7.66
N ALA A 133 9.37 4.37 -6.66
CA ALA A 133 9.44 4.72 -5.24
C ALA A 133 10.88 5.05 -4.79
N GLU A 134 11.87 4.33 -5.33
CA GLU A 134 13.27 4.61 -5.07
C GLU A 134 13.76 5.91 -5.74
N ALA A 135 13.13 6.32 -6.84
CA ALA A 135 13.44 7.57 -7.54
C ALA A 135 12.72 8.80 -6.98
N LEU A 136 11.80 8.64 -6.00
CA LEU A 136 11.07 9.77 -5.42
C LEU A 136 12.03 10.72 -4.68
N PRO A 137 11.93 12.05 -4.91
CA PRO A 137 12.76 13.01 -4.22
C PRO A 137 12.36 13.14 -2.74
N GLU A 138 13.36 13.13 -1.86
CA GLU A 138 13.16 13.28 -0.41
C GLU A 138 12.66 14.67 -0.02
N ASP A 139 13.10 15.70 -0.75
CA ASP A 139 12.76 17.10 -0.46
C ASP A 139 11.24 17.39 -0.54
N ASN A 140 10.51 16.64 -1.35
CA ASN A 140 9.09 16.86 -1.61
C ASN A 140 8.17 15.86 -0.90
N ASN A 141 8.74 14.85 -0.24
CA ASN A 141 7.99 13.80 0.43
C ASN A 141 8.45 13.63 1.87
N PRO A 142 7.54 13.67 2.86
CA PRO A 142 7.89 13.31 4.23
C PRO A 142 8.53 11.92 4.30
N PRO A 143 9.53 11.70 5.18
CA PRO A 143 10.19 10.40 5.29
C PRO A 143 9.23 9.23 5.47
N ASN A 144 8.21 9.37 6.31
CA ASN A 144 7.20 8.33 6.53
C ASN A 144 6.43 8.00 5.25
N THR A 145 6.05 9.00 4.45
CA THR A 145 5.38 8.78 3.15
C THR A 145 6.27 7.98 2.18
N LEU A 146 7.57 8.27 2.15
CA LEU A 146 8.52 7.50 1.32
C LEU A 146 8.63 6.05 1.78
N HIS A 147 8.73 5.83 3.10
CA HIS A 147 8.77 4.49 3.68
C HIS A 147 7.51 3.70 3.37
N ASP A 148 6.34 4.31 3.51
CA ASP A 148 5.05 3.68 3.19
C ASP A 148 4.96 3.29 1.70
N LEU A 149 5.32 4.20 0.80
CA LEU A 149 5.28 3.94 -0.64
C LEU A 149 6.26 2.83 -1.04
N ARG A 150 7.48 2.82 -0.48
CA ARG A 150 8.47 1.77 -0.69
C ARG A 150 7.98 0.44 -0.12
N GLY A 151 7.51 0.42 1.13
CA GLY A 151 6.97 -0.77 1.79
C GLY A 151 5.80 -1.37 1.02
N ARG A 152 4.86 -0.53 0.55
CA ARG A 152 3.73 -0.97 -0.28
C ARG A 152 4.22 -1.62 -1.59
N ALA A 153 5.16 -1.02 -2.29
CA ALA A 153 5.68 -1.58 -3.53
C ALA A 153 6.35 -2.95 -3.32
N TRP A 154 7.17 -3.08 -2.28
CA TRP A 154 7.83 -4.34 -1.93
C TRP A 154 6.84 -5.41 -1.46
N LYS A 155 5.82 -5.04 -0.68
CA LYS A 155 4.74 -5.93 -0.25
C LYS A 155 4.03 -6.58 -1.45
N GLU A 156 3.65 -5.79 -2.45
CA GLU A 156 2.96 -6.33 -3.63
C GLU A 156 3.87 -7.28 -4.43
N ARG A 157 5.17 -6.99 -4.50
CA ARG A 157 6.15 -7.90 -5.13
C ARG A 157 6.24 -9.22 -4.37
N ALA A 158 6.33 -9.17 -3.04
CA ALA A 158 6.36 -10.37 -2.20
C ALA A 158 5.09 -11.22 -2.37
N HIS A 159 3.91 -10.59 -2.43
CA HIS A 159 2.65 -11.30 -2.68
C HIS A 159 2.64 -11.98 -4.07
N ALA A 160 3.08 -11.31 -5.12
CA ALA A 160 3.16 -11.89 -6.45
C ALA A 160 4.13 -13.08 -6.51
N LEU A 161 5.31 -12.97 -5.89
CA LEU A 161 6.29 -14.06 -5.78
C LEU A 161 5.74 -15.26 -5.00
N ASN A 162 5.07 -15.01 -3.88
CA ASN A 162 4.46 -16.07 -3.09
C ASN A 162 3.38 -16.82 -3.89
N ARG A 163 2.58 -16.12 -4.71
CA ARG A 163 1.58 -16.73 -5.61
C ARG A 163 2.21 -17.54 -6.74
N LEU A 164 3.42 -17.19 -7.15
CA LEU A 164 4.21 -17.96 -8.13
C LEU A 164 4.88 -19.19 -7.53
N GLY A 165 4.77 -19.42 -6.23
CA GLY A 165 5.42 -20.54 -5.55
C GLY A 165 6.90 -20.29 -5.23
N GLU A 166 7.30 -19.03 -5.14
CA GLU A 166 8.66 -18.58 -4.81
C GLU A 166 8.73 -17.94 -3.40
N PRO A 167 8.39 -18.68 -2.32
CA PRO A 167 8.31 -18.11 -0.97
C PRO A 167 9.66 -17.59 -0.44
N GLY A 168 10.79 -18.19 -0.86
CA GLY A 168 12.13 -17.71 -0.51
C GLY A 168 12.36 -16.29 -1.08
N ALA A 169 12.12 -16.11 -2.38
CA ALA A 169 12.24 -14.80 -3.01
C ALA A 169 11.22 -13.78 -2.47
N ALA A 170 10.04 -14.23 -2.03
CA ALA A 170 9.05 -13.37 -1.39
C ALA A 170 9.54 -12.85 -0.02
N LEU A 171 10.18 -13.70 0.79
CA LEU A 171 10.78 -13.29 2.06
C LEU A 171 11.97 -12.33 1.87
N ASP A 172 12.79 -12.55 0.85
CA ASP A 172 13.92 -11.67 0.52
C ASP A 172 13.45 -10.28 0.03
N ALA A 173 12.19 -10.16 -0.36
CA ALA A 173 11.58 -8.91 -0.83
C ALA A 173 10.96 -8.07 0.30
N LEU A 174 10.84 -8.58 1.50
CA LEU A 174 10.29 -7.89 2.67
C LEU A 174 11.39 -7.40 3.62
#